data_ff6d64b4035b054c8021ffd9b6c935df
#
_entry.id   ff6d64b4035b054c8021ffd9b6c935df
#
_cell.length_a   1.000
_cell.length_b   1.000
_cell.length_c   1.000
_cell.angle_alpha   90.00
_cell.angle_beta   90.00
_cell.angle_gamma   90.00
#
_symmetry.space_group_name_H-M   'P 1'
#
loop_
_entity.id
_entity.type
_entity.pdbx_description
1 polymer ?
#
loop_
_entity_poly.entity_id
_entity_poly.type
_entity_poly.pdbx_seq_one_letter_code
_entity_poly.pdbx_strand_id
1 'polypeptide(L)'
;MTSEAIAITYGLTSAITWGAGDFSGGWASRRNSVLTVIVVSQVIGALALVALGFLFLEPLPATPTLAWGGAAGICGVIGLTAFYKGLASGRMGVVAPLSAVLTAMLPVCFAFFTEGLPRLTQISGFAVALLSVWFLSAPESSSRIQKDEFGLAMVAGMGFGLFFICIGHVSHQGIFWPLVAARTASISMMAMVLFIKKTRFIPPGNQIPCIALAGILDAAGNAFFALAAHTGRLDVSAVLASLYPATTVMLAWFLLKERLKGQQWVGVGAAVVALVLISK
;
A
#
# COMPACT_ATOMS: atom_id res chain seq x y z
N MET A 1 25.89 -6.94 2.84
CA MET A 1 24.93 -6.28 1.92
C MET A 1 25.10 -4.78 2.07
N THR A 2 25.08 -4.03 0.99
CA THR A 2 25.07 -2.56 1.04
C THR A 2 23.73 -2.06 1.62
N SER A 3 23.70 -0.86 2.20
CA SER A 3 22.46 -0.23 2.70
C SER A 3 21.38 -0.18 1.62
N GLU A 4 21.77 0.13 0.38
CA GLU A 4 20.88 0.16 -0.79
C GLU A 4 20.26 -1.22 -1.09
N ALA A 5 21.04 -2.30 -1.03
CA ALA A 5 20.53 -3.66 -1.22
C ALA A 5 19.54 -4.08 -0.11
N ILE A 6 19.76 -3.63 1.12
CA ILE A 6 18.83 -3.86 2.24
C ILE A 6 17.53 -3.10 2.01
N ALA A 7 17.60 -1.82 1.61
CA ALA A 7 16.42 -1.01 1.31
C ALA A 7 15.58 -1.61 0.17
N ILE A 8 16.23 -2.07 -0.91
CA ILE A 8 15.58 -2.76 -2.02
C ILE A 8 14.88 -4.04 -1.53
N THR A 9 15.56 -4.83 -0.69
CA THR A 9 14.98 -6.06 -0.13
C THR A 9 13.74 -5.75 0.70
N TYR A 10 13.79 -4.74 1.56
CA TYR A 10 12.64 -4.32 2.35
C TYR A 10 11.50 -3.77 1.47
N GLY A 11 11.80 -2.95 0.45
CA GLY A 11 10.81 -2.43 -0.48
C GLY A 11 10.06 -3.53 -1.24
N LEU A 12 10.79 -4.55 -1.72
CA LEU A 12 10.18 -5.71 -2.37
C LEU A 12 9.38 -6.57 -1.39
N THR A 13 9.88 -6.77 -0.17
CA THR A 13 9.15 -7.51 0.86
C THR A 13 7.85 -6.78 1.23
N SER A 14 7.88 -5.44 1.26
CA SER A 14 6.67 -4.62 1.40
C SER A 14 5.67 -4.88 0.27
N ALA A 15 6.12 -4.88 -0.99
CA ALA A 15 5.25 -5.17 -2.14
C ALA A 15 4.64 -6.59 -2.07
N ILE A 16 5.42 -7.58 -1.67
CA ILE A 16 4.96 -8.97 -1.53
C ILE A 16 3.92 -9.07 -0.41
N THR A 17 4.19 -8.50 0.75
CA THR A 17 3.28 -8.57 1.89
C THR A 17 2.00 -7.78 1.66
N TRP A 18 2.08 -6.56 1.09
CA TRP A 18 0.88 -5.82 0.71
C TRP A 18 0.07 -6.52 -0.36
N GLY A 19 0.70 -7.04 -1.42
CA GLY A 19 -0.01 -7.76 -2.46
C GLY A 19 -0.71 -9.02 -1.95
N ALA A 20 -0.09 -9.74 -1.01
CA ALA A 20 -0.71 -10.89 -0.35
C ALA A 20 -1.83 -10.47 0.64
N GLY A 21 -1.65 -9.35 1.34
CA GLY A 21 -2.66 -8.74 2.20
C GLY A 21 -3.90 -8.32 1.41
N ASP A 22 -3.70 -7.59 0.30
CA ASP A 22 -4.77 -7.16 -0.60
C ASP A 22 -5.53 -8.35 -1.22
N PHE A 23 -4.81 -9.38 -1.64
CA PHE A 23 -5.42 -10.62 -2.12
C PHE A 23 -6.31 -11.25 -1.04
N SER A 24 -5.80 -11.38 0.20
CA SER A 24 -6.53 -11.97 1.32
C SER A 24 -7.74 -11.10 1.72
N GLY A 25 -7.57 -9.79 1.80
CA GLY A 25 -8.62 -8.83 2.10
C GLY A 25 -9.69 -8.78 1.01
N GLY A 26 -9.27 -8.81 -0.27
CA GLY A 26 -10.17 -8.90 -1.42
C GLY A 26 -10.99 -10.19 -1.41
N TRP A 27 -10.38 -11.32 -1.10
CA TRP A 27 -11.09 -12.60 -0.95
C TRP A 27 -12.10 -12.56 0.19
N ALA A 28 -11.73 -12.04 1.36
CA ALA A 28 -12.63 -11.88 2.50
C ALA A 28 -13.80 -10.94 2.18
N SER A 29 -13.56 -9.88 1.41
CA SER A 29 -14.56 -8.87 1.01
C SER A 29 -15.61 -9.39 0.02
N ARG A 30 -15.36 -10.52 -0.66
CA ARG A 30 -16.38 -11.19 -1.50
C ARG A 30 -17.56 -11.73 -0.69
N ARG A 31 -17.38 -11.95 0.61
CA ARG A 31 -18.38 -12.58 1.51
C ARG A 31 -18.75 -11.70 2.70
N ASN A 32 -18.12 -10.54 2.85
CA ASN A 32 -18.31 -9.62 3.97
C ASN A 32 -18.41 -8.19 3.49
N SER A 33 -18.97 -7.32 4.32
CA SER A 33 -18.87 -5.87 4.08
C SER A 33 -17.41 -5.43 4.05
N VAL A 34 -17.01 -4.71 3.00
CA VAL A 34 -15.67 -4.14 2.83
C VAL A 34 -15.24 -3.36 4.06
N LEU A 35 -16.13 -2.52 4.61
CA LEU A 35 -15.85 -1.74 5.82
C LEU A 35 -15.53 -2.61 7.03
N THR A 36 -16.26 -3.73 7.19
CA THR A 36 -16.00 -4.70 8.26
C THR A 36 -14.62 -5.34 8.11
N VAL A 37 -14.27 -5.78 6.89
CA VAL A 37 -12.96 -6.38 6.61
C VAL A 37 -11.85 -5.38 6.93
N ILE A 38 -11.98 -4.12 6.47
CA ILE A 38 -10.98 -3.06 6.74
C ILE A 38 -10.82 -2.82 8.24
N VAL A 39 -11.91 -2.57 8.98
CA VAL A 39 -11.81 -2.23 10.40
C VAL A 39 -11.19 -3.37 11.20
N VAL A 40 -11.65 -4.60 10.98
CA VAL A 40 -11.14 -5.76 11.72
C VAL A 40 -9.68 -6.04 11.35
N SER A 41 -9.31 -6.00 10.07
CA SER A 41 -7.91 -6.17 9.65
C SER A 41 -7.00 -5.07 10.21
N GLN A 42 -7.46 -3.82 10.24
CA GLN A 42 -6.69 -2.71 10.81
C GLN A 42 -6.47 -2.88 12.32
N VAL A 43 -7.49 -3.33 13.07
CA VAL A 43 -7.35 -3.61 14.51
C VAL A 43 -6.33 -4.72 14.74
N ILE A 44 -6.42 -5.83 14.00
CA ILE A 44 -5.47 -6.94 14.11
C ILE A 44 -4.05 -6.48 13.72
N GLY A 45 -3.90 -5.72 12.65
CA GLY A 45 -2.62 -5.14 12.25
C GLY A 45 -2.05 -4.18 13.29
N ALA A 46 -2.90 -3.36 13.95
CA ALA A 46 -2.49 -2.49 15.03
C ALA A 46 -1.94 -3.29 16.23
N LEU A 47 -2.63 -4.36 16.63
CA LEU A 47 -2.17 -5.24 17.71
C LEU A 47 -0.83 -5.91 17.36
N ALA A 48 -0.66 -6.35 16.10
CA ALA A 48 0.61 -6.90 15.63
C ALA A 48 1.75 -5.86 15.70
N LEU A 49 1.53 -4.62 15.26
CA LEU A 49 2.52 -3.54 15.32
C LEU A 49 2.88 -3.16 16.77
N VAL A 50 1.89 -3.12 17.68
CA VAL A 50 2.13 -2.90 19.11
C VAL A 50 3.00 -4.03 19.68
N ALA A 51 2.68 -5.29 19.36
CA ALA A 51 3.46 -6.43 19.80
C ALA A 51 4.91 -6.37 19.27
N LEU A 52 5.11 -5.96 18.01
CA LEU A 52 6.45 -5.76 17.43
C LEU A 52 7.20 -4.60 18.10
N GLY A 53 6.54 -3.47 18.38
CA GLY A 53 7.14 -2.35 19.09
C GLY A 53 7.71 -2.75 20.46
N PHE A 54 6.96 -3.56 21.21
CA PHE A 54 7.44 -4.11 22.49
C PHE A 54 8.50 -5.20 22.29
N LEU A 55 8.34 -6.09 21.32
CA LEU A 55 9.29 -7.18 21.06
C LEU A 55 10.67 -6.66 20.68
N PHE A 56 10.72 -5.62 19.86
CA PHE A 56 11.96 -4.97 19.43
C PHE A 56 12.43 -3.87 20.39
N LEU A 57 11.75 -3.70 21.54
CA LEU A 57 12.07 -2.69 22.56
C LEU A 57 12.22 -1.29 21.95
N GLU A 58 11.42 -0.99 20.91
CA GLU A 58 11.46 0.32 20.27
C GLU A 58 11.02 1.40 21.27
N PRO A 59 11.85 2.43 21.51
CA PRO A 59 11.48 3.51 22.42
C PRO A 59 10.29 4.28 21.84
N LEU A 60 9.41 4.77 22.71
CA LEU A 60 8.32 5.65 22.33
C LEU A 60 8.91 6.95 21.75
N PRO A 61 8.62 7.29 20.49
CA PRO A 61 9.16 8.50 19.89
C PRO A 61 8.46 9.76 20.45
N ALA A 62 9.04 10.91 20.14
CA ALA A 62 8.47 12.19 20.53
C ALA A 62 7.07 12.42 19.91
N THR A 63 6.25 13.24 20.58
CA THR A 63 4.89 13.57 20.12
C THR A 63 4.79 14.02 18.66
N PRO A 64 5.70 14.85 18.10
CA PRO A 64 5.65 15.21 16.69
C PRO A 64 5.75 14.01 15.74
N THR A 65 6.57 13.00 16.07
CA THR A 65 6.70 11.77 15.29
C THR A 65 5.39 10.97 15.26
N LEU A 66 4.73 10.86 16.42
CA LEU A 66 3.41 10.22 16.51
C LEU A 66 2.33 11.03 15.77
N ALA A 67 2.42 12.36 15.76
CA ALA A 67 1.50 13.22 15.02
C ALA A 67 1.65 13.00 13.49
N TRP A 68 2.87 12.88 12.98
CA TRP A 68 3.11 12.51 11.58
C TRP A 68 2.57 11.12 11.25
N GLY A 69 2.76 10.14 12.16
CA GLY A 69 2.14 8.82 12.05
C GLY A 69 0.61 8.93 11.97
N GLY A 70 -0.01 9.70 12.86
CA GLY A 70 -1.46 9.97 12.84
C GLY A 70 -1.93 10.61 11.54
N ALA A 71 -1.20 11.62 11.02
CA ALA A 71 -1.48 12.25 9.74
C ALA A 71 -1.39 11.24 8.58
N ALA A 72 -0.37 10.37 8.59
CA ALA A 72 -0.28 9.26 7.64
C ALA A 72 -1.53 8.39 7.67
N GLY A 73 -2.00 8.02 8.86
CA GLY A 73 -3.22 7.20 9.03
C GLY A 73 -4.47 7.85 8.47
N ILE A 74 -4.65 9.16 8.67
CA ILE A 74 -5.76 9.93 8.10
C ILE A 74 -5.66 9.96 6.57
N CYS A 75 -4.50 10.29 6.02
CA CYS A 75 -4.28 10.27 4.57
C CYS A 75 -4.53 8.88 3.98
N GLY A 76 -4.00 7.84 4.60
CA GLY A 76 -4.17 6.46 4.19
C GLY A 76 -5.64 6.02 4.17
N VAL A 77 -6.42 6.34 5.20
CA VAL A 77 -7.84 5.93 5.24
C VAL A 77 -8.73 6.73 4.29
N ILE A 78 -8.42 7.99 4.02
CA ILE A 78 -9.08 8.77 2.97
C ILE A 78 -8.79 8.13 1.61
N GLY A 79 -7.52 7.84 1.35
CA GLY A 79 -7.10 7.13 0.14
C GLY A 79 -7.80 5.79 -0.04
N LEU A 80 -7.81 4.97 1.00
CA LEU A 80 -8.45 3.66 1.02
C LEU A 80 -9.96 3.75 0.76
N THR A 81 -10.64 4.72 1.37
CA THR A 81 -12.08 4.93 1.19
C THR A 81 -12.40 5.33 -0.25
N ALA A 82 -11.61 6.22 -0.84
CA ALA A 82 -11.76 6.63 -2.24
C ALA A 82 -11.47 5.46 -3.19
N PHE A 83 -10.41 4.69 -2.91
CA PHE A 83 -10.02 3.52 -3.66
C PHE A 83 -11.15 2.47 -3.71
N TYR A 84 -11.68 2.08 -2.55
CA TYR A 84 -12.77 1.10 -2.50
C TYR A 84 -14.09 1.61 -3.10
N LYS A 85 -14.40 2.90 -2.99
CA LYS A 85 -15.54 3.48 -3.73
C LYS A 85 -15.34 3.35 -5.23
N GLY A 86 -14.14 3.64 -5.72
CA GLY A 86 -13.79 3.48 -7.13
C GLY A 86 -13.88 2.03 -7.61
N LEU A 87 -13.41 1.07 -6.80
CA LEU A 87 -13.52 -0.36 -7.10
C LEU A 87 -14.97 -0.84 -7.12
N ALA A 88 -15.81 -0.34 -6.20
CA ALA A 88 -17.23 -0.69 -6.11
C ALA A 88 -18.05 -0.12 -7.26
N SER A 89 -17.63 0.93 -7.94
CA SER A 89 -18.28 1.47 -9.15
C SER A 89 -18.20 0.55 -10.38
N GLY A 90 -17.49 -0.59 -10.25
CA GLY A 90 -17.41 -1.64 -11.28
C GLY A 90 -16.29 -1.48 -12.30
N ARG A 91 -15.42 -0.47 -12.14
CA ARG A 91 -14.30 -0.19 -13.06
C ARG A 91 -12.95 -0.26 -12.39
N MET A 92 -12.69 -1.40 -11.76
CA MET A 92 -11.41 -1.70 -11.08
C MET A 92 -10.19 -1.40 -11.95
N GLY A 93 -10.28 -1.70 -13.24
CA GLY A 93 -9.17 -1.55 -14.17
C GLY A 93 -8.78 -0.11 -14.52
N VAL A 94 -9.48 0.91 -14.03
CA VAL A 94 -9.11 2.32 -14.23
C VAL A 94 -8.60 2.93 -12.93
N VAL A 95 -9.35 2.74 -11.84
CA VAL A 95 -9.05 3.37 -10.56
C VAL A 95 -7.76 2.79 -9.95
N ALA A 96 -7.57 1.47 -10.02
CA ALA A 96 -6.41 0.82 -9.42
C ALA A 96 -5.07 1.22 -10.07
N PRO A 97 -4.90 1.16 -11.42
CA PRO A 97 -3.65 1.59 -12.05
C PRO A 97 -3.35 3.07 -11.80
N LEU A 98 -4.37 3.91 -11.96
CA LEU A 98 -4.17 5.36 -11.86
C LEU A 98 -3.81 5.78 -10.44
N SER A 99 -4.46 5.21 -9.42
CA SER A 99 -4.11 5.47 -8.02
C SER A 99 -2.72 4.95 -7.68
N ALA A 100 -2.33 3.76 -8.15
CA ALA A 100 -1.02 3.18 -7.87
C ALA A 100 0.13 4.00 -8.50
N VAL A 101 -0.06 4.48 -9.73
CA VAL A 101 0.90 5.40 -10.38
C VAL A 101 1.07 6.68 -9.56
N LEU A 102 -0.03 7.30 -9.15
CA LEU A 102 0.02 8.54 -8.33
C LEU A 102 0.61 8.29 -6.95
N THR A 103 0.31 7.14 -6.34
CA THR A 103 0.90 6.73 -5.05
C THR A 103 2.43 6.69 -5.11
N ALA A 104 3.01 6.19 -6.21
CA ALA A 104 4.45 6.16 -6.39
C ALA A 104 5.03 7.52 -6.79
N MET A 105 4.35 8.27 -7.67
CA MET A 105 4.86 9.55 -8.19
C MET A 105 5.00 10.61 -7.10
N LEU A 106 4.08 10.68 -6.13
CA LEU A 106 4.13 11.69 -5.07
C LEU A 106 5.40 11.61 -4.22
N PRO A 107 5.77 10.45 -3.63
CA PRO A 107 7.04 10.32 -2.91
C PRO A 107 8.26 10.54 -3.80
N VAL A 108 8.22 10.13 -5.07
CA VAL A 108 9.32 10.38 -6.02
C VAL A 108 9.51 11.88 -6.22
N CYS A 109 8.44 12.63 -6.46
CA CYS A 109 8.51 14.08 -6.58
C CYS A 109 9.00 14.73 -5.28
N PHE A 110 8.53 14.28 -4.12
CA PHE A 110 8.95 14.79 -2.83
C PHE A 110 10.45 14.52 -2.57
N ALA A 111 10.91 13.29 -2.81
CA ALA A 111 12.30 12.90 -2.64
C ALA A 111 13.24 13.67 -3.57
N PHE A 112 12.79 14.03 -4.78
CA PHE A 112 13.55 14.89 -5.68
C PHE A 112 13.98 16.22 -5.01
N PHE A 113 13.08 16.83 -4.23
CA PHE A 113 13.36 18.09 -3.53
C PHE A 113 14.10 17.90 -2.21
N THR A 114 13.97 16.76 -1.54
CA THR A 114 14.53 16.53 -0.21
C THR A 114 15.80 15.71 -0.22
N GLU A 115 15.96 14.76 -1.14
CA GLU A 115 17.07 13.83 -1.23
C GLU A 115 17.93 14.05 -2.49
N GLY A 116 17.49 14.95 -3.40
CA GLY A 116 18.16 15.23 -4.67
C GLY A 116 17.85 14.20 -5.76
N LEU A 117 18.47 14.40 -6.93
CA LEU A 117 18.23 13.56 -8.12
C LEU A 117 18.68 12.12 -7.89
N PRO A 118 17.82 11.13 -8.19
CA PRO A 118 18.22 9.73 -8.26
C PRO A 118 19.15 9.50 -9.46
N ARG A 119 19.83 8.34 -9.48
CA ARG A 119 20.65 7.93 -10.63
C ARG A 119 19.78 7.78 -11.89
N LEU A 120 20.34 8.01 -13.07
CA LEU A 120 19.61 7.90 -14.33
C LEU A 120 19.03 6.48 -14.53
N THR A 121 19.75 5.44 -14.09
CA THR A 121 19.28 4.06 -14.08
C THR A 121 18.05 3.88 -13.21
N GLN A 122 18.00 4.51 -12.04
CA GLN A 122 16.86 4.49 -11.13
C GLN A 122 15.65 5.22 -11.73
N ILE A 123 15.87 6.39 -12.35
CA ILE A 123 14.79 7.12 -13.06
C ILE A 123 14.18 6.25 -14.17
N SER A 124 15.02 5.58 -14.95
CA SER A 124 14.54 4.65 -15.98
C SER A 124 13.78 3.47 -15.37
N GLY A 125 14.28 2.95 -14.25
CA GLY A 125 13.61 1.89 -13.48
C GLY A 125 12.25 2.33 -12.93
N PHE A 126 12.13 3.56 -12.42
CA PHE A 126 10.85 4.13 -11.96
C PHE A 126 9.83 4.21 -13.10
N ALA A 127 10.24 4.69 -14.27
CA ALA A 127 9.36 4.74 -15.44
C ALA A 127 8.87 3.34 -15.85
N VAL A 128 9.76 2.35 -15.87
CA VAL A 128 9.41 0.96 -16.19
C VAL A 128 8.53 0.35 -15.10
N ALA A 129 8.76 0.66 -13.81
CA ALA A 129 7.91 0.20 -12.71
C ALA A 129 6.47 0.75 -12.82
N LEU A 130 6.33 2.04 -13.14
CA LEU A 130 5.00 2.65 -13.36
C LEU A 130 4.27 2.04 -14.56
N LEU A 131 5.00 1.76 -15.65
CA LEU A 131 4.45 1.02 -16.80
C LEU A 131 4.04 -0.41 -16.41
N SER A 132 4.84 -1.10 -15.59
CA SER A 132 4.49 -2.42 -15.07
C SER A 132 3.16 -2.39 -14.30
N VAL A 133 3.02 -1.47 -13.36
CA VAL A 133 1.78 -1.31 -12.58
C VAL A 133 0.58 -1.05 -13.50
N TRP A 134 0.77 -0.20 -14.51
CA TRP A 134 -0.27 0.06 -15.52
C TRP A 134 -0.69 -1.22 -16.25
N PHE A 135 0.27 -1.99 -16.79
CA PHE A 135 -0.02 -3.22 -17.53
C PHE A 135 -0.64 -4.33 -16.66
N LEU A 136 -0.22 -4.43 -15.39
CA LEU A 136 -0.77 -5.40 -14.44
C LEU A 136 -2.24 -5.13 -14.11
N SER A 137 -2.60 -3.86 -14.04
CA SER A 137 -3.90 -3.40 -13.56
C SER A 137 -4.85 -2.93 -14.67
N ALA A 138 -4.41 -2.93 -15.94
CA ALA A 138 -5.18 -2.34 -17.04
C ALA A 138 -6.50 -3.08 -17.32
N PRO A 139 -7.57 -2.32 -17.63
CA PRO A 139 -8.92 -2.81 -17.79
C PRO A 139 -9.12 -3.64 -19.06
N GLU A 140 -10.19 -4.43 -19.05
CA GLU A 140 -10.60 -5.26 -20.19
C GLU A 140 -11.28 -4.50 -21.33
N SER A 141 -11.73 -3.27 -21.11
CA SER A 141 -12.50 -2.50 -22.09
C SER A 141 -11.97 -1.08 -22.27
N SER A 142 -11.94 -0.62 -23.51
CA SER A 142 -11.52 0.74 -23.93
C SER A 142 -12.61 1.82 -23.68
N SER A 143 -13.41 1.69 -22.64
CA SER A 143 -14.44 2.68 -22.32
C SER A 143 -13.81 3.97 -21.75
N ARG A 144 -14.33 5.14 -22.13
CA ARG A 144 -13.87 6.44 -21.63
C ARG A 144 -13.90 6.50 -20.11
N ILE A 145 -12.81 6.99 -19.52
CA ILE A 145 -12.70 7.25 -18.08
C ILE A 145 -13.75 8.30 -17.69
N GLN A 146 -14.58 7.98 -16.69
CA GLN A 146 -15.55 8.94 -16.17
C GLN A 146 -14.87 9.90 -15.20
N LYS A 147 -15.37 11.14 -15.11
CA LYS A 147 -14.80 12.18 -14.23
C LYS A 147 -14.74 11.74 -12.76
N ASP A 148 -15.78 11.04 -12.31
CA ASP A 148 -15.88 10.56 -10.93
C ASP A 148 -14.84 9.48 -10.62
N GLU A 149 -14.57 8.57 -11.56
CA GLU A 149 -13.53 7.54 -11.45
C GLU A 149 -12.13 8.15 -11.39
N PHE A 150 -11.89 9.14 -12.25
CA PHE A 150 -10.64 9.89 -12.23
C PHE A 150 -10.47 10.62 -10.89
N GLY A 151 -11.51 11.30 -10.40
CA GLY A 151 -11.50 11.98 -9.12
C GLY A 151 -11.22 11.04 -7.95
N LEU A 152 -11.85 9.87 -7.92
CA LEU A 152 -11.62 8.85 -6.90
C LEU A 152 -10.19 8.29 -6.95
N ALA A 153 -9.66 8.03 -8.15
CA ALA A 153 -8.29 7.58 -8.33
C ALA A 153 -7.27 8.63 -7.88
N MET A 154 -7.52 9.91 -8.18
CA MET A 154 -6.68 11.02 -7.70
C MET A 154 -6.66 11.10 -6.18
N VAL A 155 -7.82 11.08 -5.53
CA VAL A 155 -7.91 11.11 -4.05
C VAL A 155 -7.23 9.89 -3.43
N ALA A 156 -7.42 8.70 -4.02
CA ALA A 156 -6.77 7.48 -3.56
C ALA A 156 -5.25 7.55 -3.67
N GLY A 157 -4.73 7.91 -4.85
CA GLY A 157 -3.30 8.02 -5.08
C GLY A 157 -2.63 9.11 -4.24
N MET A 158 -3.28 10.27 -4.09
CA MET A 158 -2.80 11.33 -3.21
C MET A 158 -2.78 10.87 -1.74
N GLY A 159 -3.85 10.22 -1.27
CA GLY A 159 -3.93 9.72 0.10
C GLY A 159 -2.83 8.72 0.42
N PHE A 160 -2.61 7.74 -0.45
CA PHE A 160 -1.55 6.74 -0.28
C PHE A 160 -0.14 7.33 -0.46
N GLY A 161 0.05 8.22 -1.43
CA GLY A 161 1.33 8.90 -1.62
C GLY A 161 1.72 9.78 -0.44
N LEU A 162 0.76 10.52 0.13
CA LEU A 162 0.97 11.29 1.36
C LEU A 162 1.25 10.39 2.56
N PHE A 163 0.58 9.23 2.67
CA PHE A 163 0.92 8.22 3.68
C PHE A 163 2.39 7.81 3.57
N PHE A 164 2.89 7.52 2.36
CA PHE A 164 4.30 7.17 2.13
C PHE A 164 5.25 8.29 2.55
N ILE A 165 4.94 9.53 2.19
CA ILE A 165 5.76 10.69 2.56
C ILE A 165 5.79 10.85 4.09
N CYS A 166 4.64 10.82 4.74
CA CYS A 166 4.57 10.99 6.20
C CYS A 166 5.32 9.89 6.95
N ILE A 167 5.14 8.61 6.57
CA ILE A 167 5.86 7.49 7.20
C ILE A 167 7.36 7.54 6.88
N GLY A 168 7.72 7.83 5.62
CA GLY A 168 9.11 7.99 5.23
C GLY A 168 9.83 9.10 6.02
N HIS A 169 9.16 10.23 6.23
CA HIS A 169 9.70 11.35 6.99
C HIS A 169 10.06 10.99 8.44
N VAL A 170 9.30 10.12 9.08
CA VAL A 170 9.52 9.73 10.49
C VAL A 170 10.21 8.38 10.66
N SER A 171 10.49 7.66 9.60
CA SER A 171 11.08 6.32 9.64
C SER A 171 12.44 6.26 10.39
N HIS A 172 13.21 7.35 10.35
CA HIS A 172 14.48 7.45 11.09
C HIS A 172 14.30 7.65 12.61
N GLN A 173 13.09 7.97 13.08
CA GLN A 173 12.78 8.23 14.49
C GLN A 173 12.03 7.06 15.14
N GLY A 174 11.52 6.13 14.37
CA GLY A 174 10.81 4.93 14.79
C GLY A 174 10.10 4.26 13.63
N ILE A 175 9.86 2.96 13.75
CA ILE A 175 9.19 2.15 12.73
C ILE A 175 7.79 1.79 13.19
N PHE A 176 7.67 1.14 14.37
CA PHE A 176 6.42 0.54 14.81
C PHE A 176 5.47 1.57 15.44
N TRP A 177 5.94 2.45 16.31
CA TRP A 177 5.07 3.40 17.00
C TRP A 177 4.44 4.45 16.09
N PRO A 178 5.12 5.02 15.08
CA PRO A 178 4.46 5.86 14.08
C PRO A 178 3.37 5.11 13.30
N LEU A 179 3.58 3.83 12.99
CA LEU A 179 2.59 2.99 12.34
C LEU A 179 1.41 2.64 13.25
N VAL A 180 1.65 2.44 14.56
CA VAL A 180 0.58 2.30 15.57
C VAL A 180 -0.25 3.57 15.64
N ALA A 181 0.38 4.74 15.63
CA ALA A 181 -0.34 6.03 15.60
C ALA A 181 -1.18 6.17 14.32
N ALA A 182 -0.64 5.76 13.17
CA ALA A 182 -1.38 5.74 11.90
C ALA A 182 -2.61 4.82 11.97
N ARG A 183 -2.45 3.60 12.51
CA ARG A 183 -3.58 2.67 12.70
C ARG A 183 -4.62 3.23 13.66
N THR A 184 -4.20 3.81 14.77
CA THR A 184 -5.10 4.40 15.76
C THR A 184 -5.93 5.52 15.12
N ALA A 185 -5.32 6.43 14.37
CA ALA A 185 -6.00 7.51 13.67
C ALA A 185 -6.99 6.99 12.63
N SER A 186 -6.57 6.02 11.79
CA SER A 186 -7.43 5.44 10.77
C SER A 186 -8.60 4.63 11.34
N ILE A 187 -8.36 3.82 12.38
CA ILE A 187 -9.41 3.06 13.08
C ILE A 187 -10.43 4.02 13.72
N SER A 188 -9.96 5.08 14.40
CA SER A 188 -10.83 6.08 15.01
C SER A 188 -11.72 6.77 13.99
N MET A 189 -11.15 7.17 12.84
CA MET A 189 -11.91 7.78 11.75
C MET A 189 -12.93 6.80 11.16
N MET A 190 -12.56 5.54 10.92
CA MET A 190 -13.46 4.51 10.41
C MET A 190 -14.57 4.16 11.42
N ALA A 191 -14.24 4.06 12.72
CA ALA A 191 -15.21 3.84 13.79
C ALA A 191 -16.25 4.96 13.85
N MET A 192 -15.81 6.22 13.70
CA MET A 192 -16.71 7.37 13.62
C MET A 192 -17.67 7.26 12.42
N VAL A 193 -17.17 6.86 11.23
CA VAL A 193 -18.01 6.65 10.04
C VAL A 193 -19.04 5.53 10.27
N LEU A 194 -18.63 4.42 10.88
CA LEU A 194 -19.53 3.30 11.19
C LEU A 194 -20.60 3.70 12.21
N PHE A 195 -20.22 4.47 13.23
CA PHE A 195 -21.15 4.99 14.24
C PHE A 195 -22.23 5.88 13.61
N ILE A 196 -21.81 6.81 12.73
CA ILE A 196 -22.74 7.71 12.02
C ILE A 196 -23.67 6.91 11.09
N LYS A 197 -23.14 5.88 10.39
CA LYS A 197 -23.93 5.04 9.46
C LYS A 197 -24.76 3.98 10.16
N LYS A 198 -24.65 3.80 11.48
CA LYS A 198 -25.33 2.76 12.27
C LYS A 198 -25.17 1.35 11.68
N THR A 199 -24.02 1.06 11.10
CA THR A 199 -23.73 -0.22 10.43
C THR A 199 -23.18 -1.23 11.44
N ARG A 200 -23.76 -2.42 11.51
CA ARG A 200 -23.17 -3.55 12.28
C ARG A 200 -21.92 -4.06 11.56
N PHE A 201 -20.85 -4.36 12.32
CA PHE A 201 -19.56 -4.74 11.74
C PHE A 201 -18.94 -5.99 12.37
N ILE A 202 -19.73 -7.00 12.68
CA ILE A 202 -19.21 -8.28 13.18
C ILE A 202 -19.12 -9.26 12.01
N PRO A 203 -17.90 -9.68 11.60
CA PRO A 203 -17.76 -10.68 10.55
C PRO A 203 -18.15 -12.08 11.06
N PRO A 204 -18.62 -12.96 10.19
CA PRO A 204 -18.80 -14.37 10.54
C PRO A 204 -17.49 -15.00 11.00
N GLY A 205 -17.54 -15.83 12.05
CA GLY A 205 -16.34 -16.40 12.69
C GLY A 205 -15.40 -17.16 11.74
N ASN A 206 -15.95 -17.81 10.72
CA ASN A 206 -15.18 -18.54 9.71
C ASN A 206 -14.37 -17.67 8.76
N GLN A 207 -14.60 -16.34 8.74
CA GLN A 207 -13.86 -15.40 7.91
C GLN A 207 -12.72 -14.69 8.68
N ILE A 208 -12.73 -14.77 10.00
CA ILE A 208 -11.72 -14.11 10.87
C ILE A 208 -10.29 -14.49 10.49
N PRO A 209 -9.93 -15.76 10.22
CA PRO A 209 -8.56 -16.12 9.85
C PRO A 209 -8.07 -15.41 8.58
N CYS A 210 -8.92 -15.29 7.56
CA CYS A 210 -8.58 -14.62 6.31
C CYS A 210 -8.42 -13.10 6.52
N ILE A 211 -9.30 -12.50 7.32
CA ILE A 211 -9.23 -11.07 7.66
C ILE A 211 -8.00 -10.78 8.54
N ALA A 212 -7.69 -11.69 9.47
CA ALA A 212 -6.50 -11.58 10.32
C ALA A 212 -5.21 -11.64 9.48
N LEU A 213 -5.14 -12.60 8.55
CA LEU A 213 -4.02 -12.70 7.61
C LEU A 213 -3.86 -11.42 6.81
N ALA A 214 -4.94 -10.85 6.27
CA ALA A 214 -4.91 -9.58 5.57
C ALA A 214 -4.36 -8.45 6.45
N GLY A 215 -4.81 -8.36 7.72
CA GLY A 215 -4.35 -7.34 8.67
C GLY A 215 -2.87 -7.47 9.05
N ILE A 216 -2.40 -8.69 9.29
CA ILE A 216 -0.99 -8.97 9.62
C ILE A 216 -0.09 -8.66 8.42
N LEU A 217 -0.47 -9.12 7.23
CA LEU A 217 0.31 -8.88 6.01
C LEU A 217 0.35 -7.39 5.64
N ASP A 218 -0.76 -6.68 5.79
CA ASP A 218 -0.80 -5.24 5.56
C ASP A 218 0.07 -4.48 6.58
N ALA A 219 0.02 -4.86 7.87
CA ALA A 219 0.90 -4.30 8.89
C ALA A 219 2.38 -4.58 8.62
N ALA A 220 2.71 -5.81 8.20
CA ALA A 220 4.06 -6.19 7.79
C ALA A 220 4.52 -5.37 6.57
N GLY A 221 3.65 -5.19 5.58
CA GLY A 221 3.95 -4.36 4.41
C GLY A 221 4.30 -2.92 4.79
N ASN A 222 3.53 -2.32 5.70
CA ASN A 222 3.83 -0.99 6.23
C ASN A 222 5.16 -0.95 6.99
N ALA A 223 5.46 -1.96 7.82
CA ALA A 223 6.72 -2.03 8.56
C ALA A 223 7.92 -2.19 7.61
N PHE A 224 7.82 -3.06 6.60
CA PHE A 224 8.87 -3.21 5.60
C PHE A 224 9.05 -1.97 4.73
N PHE A 225 7.99 -1.24 4.40
CA PHE A 225 8.10 0.05 3.74
C PHE A 225 8.84 1.08 4.61
N ALA A 226 8.47 1.19 5.89
CA ALA A 226 9.14 2.09 6.82
C ALA A 226 10.63 1.73 7.00
N LEU A 227 10.96 0.43 7.09
CA LEU A 227 12.34 -0.07 7.11
C LEU A 227 13.10 0.25 5.82
N ALA A 228 12.45 0.14 4.66
CA ALA A 228 13.06 0.50 3.38
C ALA A 228 13.38 2.00 3.33
N ALA A 229 12.44 2.86 3.73
CA ALA A 229 12.63 4.31 3.79
C ALA A 229 13.64 4.74 4.86
N HIS A 230 13.76 3.96 5.97
CA HIS A 230 14.78 4.18 6.99
C HIS A 230 16.20 3.88 6.48
N THR A 231 16.36 2.85 5.66
CA THR A 231 17.68 2.35 5.23
C THR A 231 18.15 2.89 3.89
N GLY A 232 17.24 3.44 3.08
CA GLY A 232 17.50 3.92 1.72
C GLY A 232 16.69 5.15 1.37
N ARG A 233 16.64 5.44 0.08
CA ARG A 233 15.91 6.59 -0.46
C ARG A 233 14.39 6.34 -0.44
N LEU A 234 13.63 7.38 -0.17
CA LEU A 234 12.17 7.32 -0.13
C LEU A 234 11.58 7.00 -1.50
N ASP A 235 12.10 7.58 -2.58
CA ASP A 235 11.64 7.33 -3.95
C ASP A 235 11.80 5.87 -4.36
N VAL A 236 12.98 5.27 -4.11
CA VAL A 236 13.24 3.85 -4.36
C VAL A 236 12.27 2.97 -3.55
N SER A 237 12.13 3.25 -2.26
CA SER A 237 11.25 2.50 -1.37
C SER A 237 9.78 2.55 -1.82
N ALA A 238 9.30 3.74 -2.20
CA ALA A 238 7.93 3.94 -2.65
C ALA A 238 7.63 3.26 -4.00
N VAL A 239 8.56 3.36 -4.95
CA VAL A 239 8.39 2.71 -6.27
C VAL A 239 8.40 1.19 -6.13
N LEU A 240 9.34 0.62 -5.36
CA LEU A 240 9.39 -0.83 -5.15
C LEU A 240 8.14 -1.34 -4.43
N ALA A 241 7.72 -0.65 -3.37
CA ALA A 241 6.52 -1.00 -2.63
C ALA A 241 5.25 -0.90 -3.49
N SER A 242 5.18 0.05 -4.43
CA SER A 242 4.05 0.20 -5.36
C SER A 242 3.91 -0.93 -6.40
N LEU A 243 4.86 -1.86 -6.46
CA LEU A 243 4.77 -3.07 -7.27
C LEU A 243 3.87 -4.17 -6.65
N TYR A 244 3.21 -3.91 -5.51
CA TYR A 244 2.30 -4.85 -4.86
C TYR A 244 1.22 -5.47 -5.77
N PRO A 245 0.70 -4.80 -6.84
CA PRO A 245 -0.26 -5.43 -7.73
C PRO A 245 0.32 -6.65 -8.47
N ALA A 246 1.64 -6.70 -8.68
CA ALA A 246 2.28 -7.88 -9.28
C ALA A 246 2.08 -9.13 -8.40
N THR A 247 2.27 -9.00 -7.09
CA THR A 247 2.04 -10.09 -6.14
C THR A 247 0.58 -10.49 -6.08
N THR A 248 -0.35 -9.52 -6.03
CA THR A 248 -1.79 -9.78 -6.02
C THR A 248 -2.22 -10.57 -7.26
N VAL A 249 -1.76 -10.15 -8.44
CA VAL A 249 -2.06 -10.82 -9.73
C VAL A 249 -1.45 -12.22 -9.78
N MET A 250 -0.22 -12.39 -9.33
CA MET A 250 0.44 -13.71 -9.29
C MET A 250 -0.27 -14.67 -8.33
N LEU A 251 -0.75 -14.19 -7.18
CA LEU A 251 -1.53 -15.00 -6.25
C LEU A 251 -2.90 -15.37 -6.83
N ALA A 252 -3.58 -14.45 -7.53
CA ALA A 252 -4.82 -14.75 -8.22
C ALA A 252 -4.63 -15.83 -9.29
N TRP A 253 -3.55 -15.73 -10.08
CA TRP A 253 -3.19 -16.74 -11.06
C TRP A 253 -2.91 -18.11 -10.42
N PHE A 254 -2.11 -18.16 -9.38
CA PHE A 254 -1.67 -19.41 -8.76
C PHE A 254 -2.77 -20.07 -7.92
N LEU A 255 -3.45 -19.32 -7.05
CA LEU A 255 -4.42 -19.83 -6.10
C LEU A 255 -5.84 -19.95 -6.67
N LEU A 256 -6.26 -18.96 -7.46
CA LEU A 256 -7.59 -18.93 -8.07
C LEU A 256 -7.60 -19.55 -9.46
N LYS A 257 -6.43 -19.89 -10.01
CA LYS A 257 -6.24 -20.42 -11.37
C LYS A 257 -6.84 -19.46 -12.43
N GLU A 258 -6.85 -18.16 -12.14
CA GLU A 258 -7.26 -17.14 -13.09
C GLU A 258 -6.23 -17.07 -14.23
N ARG A 259 -6.71 -16.98 -15.47
CA ARG A 259 -5.81 -16.88 -16.63
C ARG A 259 -5.28 -15.45 -16.75
N LEU A 260 -3.97 -15.29 -16.64
CA LEU A 260 -3.32 -14.01 -16.94
C LEU A 260 -3.39 -13.72 -18.45
N LYS A 261 -3.72 -12.46 -18.76
CA LYS A 261 -3.69 -11.95 -20.13
C LYS A 261 -2.24 -11.66 -20.56
N GLY A 262 -2.00 -11.63 -21.85
CA GLY A 262 -0.68 -11.29 -22.40
C GLY A 262 -0.14 -9.96 -21.86
N GLN A 263 -1.03 -8.97 -21.69
CA GLN A 263 -0.70 -7.66 -21.13
C GLN A 263 -0.20 -7.74 -19.67
N GLN A 264 -0.79 -8.59 -18.84
CA GLN A 264 -0.36 -8.78 -17.46
C GLN A 264 1.00 -9.48 -17.38
N TRP A 265 1.29 -10.40 -18.30
CA TRP A 265 2.63 -10.99 -18.42
C TRP A 265 3.70 -9.96 -18.83
N VAL A 266 3.35 -9.02 -19.71
CA VAL A 266 4.23 -7.87 -20.02
C VAL A 266 4.47 -7.04 -18.78
N GLY A 267 3.42 -6.79 -17.96
CA GLY A 267 3.54 -6.10 -16.67
C GLY A 267 4.47 -6.82 -15.69
N VAL A 268 4.35 -8.15 -15.55
CA VAL A 268 5.25 -8.94 -14.69
C VAL A 268 6.70 -8.83 -15.19
N GLY A 269 6.93 -8.98 -16.50
CA GLY A 269 8.27 -8.81 -17.09
C GLY A 269 8.84 -7.41 -16.85
N ALA A 270 8.02 -6.38 -17.01
CA ALA A 270 8.41 -4.99 -16.74
C ALA A 270 8.77 -4.77 -15.28
N ALA A 271 8.08 -5.41 -14.31
CA ALA A 271 8.44 -5.33 -12.89
C ALA A 271 9.85 -5.86 -12.63
N VAL A 272 10.21 -6.98 -13.25
CA VAL A 272 11.56 -7.57 -13.12
C VAL A 272 12.62 -6.64 -13.74
N VAL A 273 12.35 -6.06 -14.91
CA VAL A 273 13.26 -5.11 -15.55
C VAL A 273 13.43 -3.86 -14.70
N ALA A 274 12.34 -3.32 -14.16
CA ALA A 274 12.38 -2.17 -13.24
C ALA A 274 13.28 -2.44 -12.03
N LEU A 275 13.13 -3.61 -11.41
CA LEU A 275 13.97 -4.03 -10.28
C LEU A 275 15.45 -4.01 -10.64
N VAL A 276 15.84 -4.60 -11.79
CA VAL A 276 17.24 -4.62 -12.24
C VAL A 276 17.77 -3.21 -12.47
N LEU A 277 16.97 -2.30 -13.02
CA LEU A 277 17.37 -0.91 -13.26
C LEU A 277 17.53 -0.11 -11.98
N ILE A 278 16.63 -0.32 -11.00
CA ILE A 278 16.66 0.37 -9.71
C ILE A 278 17.84 -0.11 -8.84
N SER A 279 18.24 -1.37 -8.99
CA SER A 279 19.33 -1.97 -8.20
C SER A 279 20.74 -1.63 -8.71
N LYS A 280 20.87 -0.93 -9.82
CA LYS A 280 22.15 -0.46 -10.41
C LYS A 280 22.45 1.00 -10.03
#